data_6be9f03513eaec3c196f8f8d68e8ed35
#
_entry.id   6be9f03513eaec3c196f8f8d68e8ed35
#
_cell.length_a   1.000
_cell.length_b   1.000
_cell.length_c   1.000
_cell.angle_alpha   90.00
_cell.angle_beta   90.00
_cell.angle_gamma   90.00
#
_symmetry.space_group_name_H-M   'P 1'
#
loop_
_entity.id
_entity.type
_entity.pdbx_description
1 polymer ?
#
loop_
_entity_poly.entity_id
_entity_poly.type
_entity_poly.pdbx_seq_one_letter_code
_entity_poly.pdbx_strand_id
1 'polypeptide(L)'
;MNKLNASLALLFVAISGATFAQEIEEIIVTANKSEQTVQEIPMNISVITAGDIEDRGISNPEDYLRTLAGVSTPGGDSFFIIRGLNTSAAQRSSGTTNVYTDEVNMAMVNIFDVERIELLRGPQGTLYGSNAIGGTLRYITKKPDPSGFDASVEMIAGNKKFASKAVKNLNAMINIPLADNLAMRVISTSSFDPGIYQNVMTGNKSVGDEKDEQTTATLGYMDGPLSVMVRYSEKSRKDNGVQET
;
A
#
# COMPACT_ATOMS: atom_id res chain seq x y z
N MET A 1 -3.13 -12.64 -64.99
CA MET A 1 -3.51 -12.71 -63.53
C MET A 1 -2.31 -12.24 -62.77
N ASN A 2 -2.52 -11.20 -62.02
CA ASN A 2 -1.63 -10.08 -61.82
C ASN A 2 -0.64 -10.30 -60.65
N LYS A 3 0.63 -9.96 -60.94
CA LYS A 3 1.72 -9.89 -59.94
C LYS A 3 1.33 -9.00 -58.69
N LEU A 4 0.38 -8.08 -58.89
CA LEU A 4 -0.15 -7.22 -57.83
C LEU A 4 -0.94 -7.99 -56.77
N ASN A 5 -1.71 -9.03 -57.16
CA ASN A 5 -2.51 -9.83 -56.21
C ASN A 5 -1.66 -10.77 -55.38
N ALA A 6 -0.51 -11.23 -55.92
CA ALA A 6 0.43 -12.07 -55.18
C ALA A 6 1.18 -11.27 -54.10
N SER A 7 1.54 -10.01 -54.38
CA SER A 7 2.21 -9.14 -53.43
C SER A 7 1.28 -8.70 -52.28
N LEU A 8 -0.02 -8.52 -52.56
CA LEU A 8 -1.00 -8.19 -51.54
C LEU A 8 -1.31 -9.35 -50.59
N ALA A 9 -1.31 -10.60 -51.13
CA ALA A 9 -1.49 -11.81 -50.33
C ALA A 9 -0.29 -12.08 -49.42
N LEU A 10 0.95 -11.80 -49.88
CA LEU A 10 2.15 -11.90 -49.04
C LEU A 10 2.19 -10.86 -47.91
N LEU A 11 1.65 -9.65 -48.13
CA LEU A 11 1.56 -8.62 -47.09
C LEU A 11 0.56 -9.01 -46.00
N PHE A 12 -0.53 -9.69 -46.36
CA PHE A 12 -1.54 -10.15 -45.39
C PHE A 12 -1.06 -11.31 -44.50
N VAL A 13 -0.19 -12.17 -45.00
CA VAL A 13 0.38 -13.29 -44.22
C VAL A 13 1.46 -12.81 -43.25
N ALA A 14 2.15 -11.71 -43.55
CA ALA A 14 3.16 -11.12 -42.66
C ALA A 14 2.58 -10.42 -41.41
N ILE A 15 1.31 -10.01 -41.45
CA ILE A 15 0.64 -9.32 -40.32
C ILE A 15 0.03 -10.33 -39.32
N SER A 16 -0.15 -11.58 -39.69
CA SER A 16 -0.81 -12.60 -38.85
C SER A 16 0.09 -13.24 -37.79
N GLY A 17 1.36 -12.81 -37.65
CA GLY A 17 2.36 -13.50 -36.82
C GLY A 17 2.76 -12.80 -35.51
N ALA A 18 2.21 -11.60 -35.22
CA ALA A 18 2.50 -10.93 -33.95
C ALA A 18 1.42 -11.24 -32.90
N THR A 19 1.35 -12.49 -32.47
CA THR A 19 0.70 -12.82 -31.21
C THR A 19 1.63 -12.28 -30.13
N PHE A 20 1.37 -11.09 -29.60
CA PHE A 20 1.95 -10.67 -28.35
C PHE A 20 1.39 -11.62 -27.28
N ALA A 21 2.15 -12.62 -26.89
CA ALA A 21 1.91 -13.30 -25.64
C ALA A 21 2.09 -12.24 -24.55
N GLN A 22 0.98 -11.78 -24.00
CA GLN A 22 1.00 -10.95 -22.82
C GLN A 22 1.55 -11.85 -21.71
N GLU A 23 2.78 -11.60 -21.31
CA GLU A 23 3.41 -12.30 -20.18
C GLU A 23 2.54 -11.98 -18.98
N ILE A 24 1.82 -12.96 -18.47
CA ILE A 24 1.02 -12.80 -17.26
C ILE A 24 2.03 -12.71 -16.14
N GLU A 25 2.23 -11.52 -15.59
CA GLU A 25 3.08 -11.30 -14.44
C GLU A 25 2.56 -12.13 -13.27
N GLU A 26 3.34 -13.10 -12.86
CA GLU A 26 2.99 -14.02 -11.78
C GLU A 26 3.17 -13.30 -10.44
N ILE A 27 2.05 -12.99 -9.78
CA ILE A 27 2.08 -12.26 -8.51
C ILE A 27 2.45 -13.23 -7.38
N ILE A 28 3.66 -13.08 -6.83
CA ILE A 28 4.14 -13.82 -5.68
C ILE A 28 3.67 -13.13 -4.40
N VAL A 29 3.13 -13.90 -3.47
CA VAL A 29 2.66 -13.44 -2.17
C VAL A 29 3.24 -14.27 -1.03
N THR A 30 3.25 -13.70 0.17
CA THR A 30 3.77 -14.35 1.37
C THR A 30 2.68 -14.57 2.43
N ALA A 31 1.44 -14.73 1.99
CA ALA A 31 0.27 -14.86 2.84
C ALA A 31 0.34 -16.05 3.81
N ASN A 32 0.98 -17.14 3.40
CA ASN A 32 1.19 -18.35 4.22
C ASN A 32 2.56 -18.36 4.93
N LYS A 33 3.25 -17.22 5.05
CA LYS A 33 4.63 -17.13 5.54
C LYS A 33 5.63 -17.89 4.66
N SER A 34 5.25 -18.19 3.43
CA SER A 34 6.08 -18.77 2.37
C SER A 34 5.74 -18.08 1.06
N GLU A 35 6.70 -17.97 0.17
CA GLU A 35 6.50 -17.44 -1.17
C GLU A 35 5.69 -18.43 -2.00
N GLN A 36 4.54 -18.01 -2.49
CA GLN A 36 3.63 -18.77 -3.33
C GLN A 36 2.97 -17.84 -4.33
N THR A 37 2.54 -18.38 -5.46
CA THR A 37 1.73 -17.61 -6.37
C THR A 37 0.30 -17.44 -5.85
N VAL A 38 -0.36 -16.35 -6.20
CA VAL A 38 -1.76 -16.11 -5.79
C VAL A 38 -2.68 -17.28 -6.19
N GLN A 39 -2.36 -17.97 -7.29
CA GLN A 39 -3.15 -19.08 -7.81
C GLN A 39 -2.98 -20.37 -7.00
N GLU A 40 -1.83 -20.56 -6.35
CA GLU A 40 -1.54 -21.76 -5.54
C GLU A 40 -2.12 -21.69 -4.12
N ILE A 41 -2.46 -20.49 -3.67
CA ILE A 41 -2.96 -20.29 -2.31
C ILE A 41 -4.46 -20.63 -2.24
N PRO A 42 -4.88 -21.63 -1.45
CA PRO A 42 -6.28 -22.02 -1.32
C PRO A 42 -7.07 -21.05 -0.40
N MET A 43 -6.87 -19.75 -0.58
CA MET A 43 -7.49 -18.68 0.20
C MET A 43 -8.03 -17.57 -0.68
N ASN A 44 -9.04 -16.85 -0.20
CA ASN A 44 -9.55 -15.68 -0.89
C ASN A 44 -8.63 -14.49 -0.59
N ILE A 45 -7.68 -14.24 -1.47
CA ILE A 45 -6.72 -13.14 -1.39
C ILE A 45 -6.99 -12.10 -2.48
N SER A 46 -6.83 -10.84 -2.16
CA SER A 46 -6.72 -9.74 -3.14
C SER A 46 -5.37 -9.08 -2.95
N VAL A 47 -4.69 -8.82 -4.04
CA VAL A 47 -3.38 -8.17 -4.05
C VAL A 47 -3.46 -6.94 -4.94
N ILE A 48 -2.81 -5.87 -4.54
CA ILE A 48 -2.48 -4.73 -5.37
C ILE A 48 -0.98 -4.52 -5.33
N THR A 49 -0.36 -4.43 -6.49
CA THR A 49 1.08 -4.23 -6.64
C THR A 49 1.47 -2.76 -6.59
N ALA A 50 2.76 -2.46 -6.45
CA ALA A 50 3.27 -1.10 -6.55
C ALA A 50 2.88 -0.42 -7.88
N GLY A 51 2.96 -1.15 -9.00
CA GLY A 51 2.54 -0.65 -10.31
C GLY A 51 1.05 -0.28 -10.35
N ASP A 52 0.18 -1.14 -9.81
CA ASP A 52 -1.25 -0.82 -9.70
C ASP A 52 -1.52 0.42 -8.83
N ILE A 53 -0.75 0.61 -7.77
CA ILE A 53 -0.86 1.79 -6.87
C ILE A 53 -0.52 3.05 -7.64
N GLU A 54 0.58 3.05 -8.39
CA GLU A 54 1.03 4.17 -9.21
C GLU A 54 0.04 4.46 -10.35
N ASP A 55 -0.35 3.46 -11.13
CA ASP A 55 -1.25 3.59 -12.28
C ASP A 55 -2.63 4.13 -11.90
N ARG A 56 -3.13 3.76 -10.73
CA ARG A 56 -4.43 4.22 -10.24
C ARG A 56 -4.36 5.52 -9.43
N GLY A 57 -3.16 6.04 -9.17
CA GLY A 57 -2.93 7.24 -8.36
C GLY A 57 -3.42 7.09 -6.93
N ILE A 58 -3.29 5.88 -6.35
CA ILE A 58 -3.70 5.59 -4.98
C ILE A 58 -2.67 6.20 -4.03
N SER A 59 -3.10 7.18 -3.25
CA SER A 59 -2.21 7.94 -2.35
C SER A 59 -2.38 7.58 -0.87
N ASN A 60 -3.45 6.87 -0.54
CA ASN A 60 -3.71 6.43 0.82
C ASN A 60 -4.37 5.03 0.85
N PRO A 61 -4.28 4.29 1.97
CA PRO A 61 -4.87 2.97 2.10
C PRO A 61 -6.38 2.91 1.89
N GLU A 62 -7.10 3.96 2.26
CA GLU A 62 -8.55 4.03 2.14
C GLU A 62 -9.01 3.98 0.67
N ASP A 63 -8.32 4.68 -0.22
CA ASP A 63 -8.64 4.70 -1.65
C ASP A 63 -8.59 3.29 -2.24
N TYR A 64 -7.60 2.49 -1.83
CA TYR A 64 -7.53 1.10 -2.24
C TYR A 64 -8.63 0.24 -1.59
N LEU A 65 -8.79 0.33 -0.27
CA LEU A 65 -9.75 -0.49 0.46
C LEU A 65 -11.18 -0.32 -0.06
N ARG A 66 -11.55 0.89 -0.48
CA ARG A 66 -12.86 1.18 -1.10
C ARG A 66 -13.08 0.48 -2.44
N THR A 67 -12.02 0.10 -3.14
CA THR A 67 -12.14 -0.63 -4.42
C THR A 67 -12.36 -2.13 -4.22
N LEU A 68 -12.16 -2.64 -3.02
CA LEU A 68 -12.24 -4.06 -2.73
C LEU A 68 -13.67 -4.52 -2.43
N ALA A 69 -14.11 -5.57 -3.12
CA ALA A 69 -15.41 -6.17 -2.87
C ALA A 69 -15.54 -6.69 -1.43
N GLY A 70 -16.64 -6.32 -0.75
CA GLY A 70 -16.92 -6.74 0.62
C GLY A 70 -16.11 -6.01 1.69
N VAL A 71 -15.44 -4.91 1.33
CA VAL A 71 -14.77 -4.00 2.25
C VAL A 71 -15.52 -2.68 2.31
N SER A 72 -15.67 -2.12 3.49
CA SER A 72 -16.27 -0.80 3.74
C SER A 72 -15.40 -0.02 4.70
N THR A 73 -15.20 1.27 4.44
CA THR A 73 -14.34 2.18 5.22
C THR A 73 -15.15 3.35 5.78
N PRO A 74 -16.05 3.13 6.75
CA PRO A 74 -16.94 4.18 7.26
C PRO A 74 -16.23 5.26 8.08
N GLY A 75 -15.03 5.00 8.56
CA GLY A 75 -14.23 5.90 9.39
C GLY A 75 -12.81 6.13 8.88
N GLY A 76 -12.60 6.07 7.56
CA GLY A 76 -11.27 6.26 6.96
C GLY A 76 -10.40 5.01 7.00
N ASP A 77 -9.08 5.22 6.95
CA ASP A 77 -8.06 4.17 6.87
C ASP A 77 -7.88 3.37 8.17
N SER A 78 -8.25 4.00 9.29
CA SER A 78 -8.12 3.38 10.63
C SER A 78 -9.28 2.47 10.99
N PHE A 79 -10.36 2.50 10.22
CA PHE A 79 -11.58 1.78 10.50
C PHE A 79 -12.20 1.20 9.23
N PHE A 80 -12.00 -0.08 9.01
CA PHE A 80 -12.60 -0.78 7.89
C PHE A 80 -13.31 -2.07 8.33
N ILE A 81 -14.27 -2.49 7.55
CA ILE A 81 -15.15 -3.64 7.79
C ILE A 81 -14.92 -4.63 6.64
N ILE A 82 -14.60 -5.86 6.96
CA ILE A 82 -14.49 -6.95 5.98
C ILE A 82 -15.66 -7.91 6.17
N ARG A 83 -16.48 -8.11 5.13
CA ARG A 83 -17.65 -9.00 5.16
C ARG A 83 -18.57 -8.75 6.36
N GLY A 84 -18.76 -7.49 6.75
CA GLY A 84 -19.57 -7.09 7.90
C GLY A 84 -18.88 -7.23 9.26
N LEU A 85 -17.64 -7.71 9.30
CA LEU A 85 -16.86 -7.83 10.53
C LEU A 85 -15.97 -6.61 10.72
N ASN A 86 -16.04 -6.00 11.89
CA ASN A 86 -15.44 -4.72 12.23
C ASN A 86 -13.98 -4.87 12.67
N THR A 87 -13.11 -3.96 12.24
CA THR A 87 -11.70 -3.89 12.65
C THR A 87 -11.46 -3.06 13.92
N SER A 88 -12.43 -2.25 14.33
CA SER A 88 -12.24 -1.29 15.41
C SER A 88 -12.40 -1.91 16.79
N ALA A 89 -11.36 -1.80 17.60
CA ALA A 89 -11.43 -1.99 19.04
C ALA A 89 -12.11 -0.81 19.79
N ALA A 90 -12.39 0.30 19.10
CA ALA A 90 -12.93 1.51 19.73
C ALA A 90 -14.34 1.35 20.30
N GLN A 91 -15.09 0.34 19.87
CA GLN A 91 -16.44 0.05 20.38
C GLN A 91 -16.48 -1.01 21.50
N ARG A 92 -15.43 -1.11 22.31
CA ARG A 92 -15.33 -2.06 23.44
C ARG A 92 -15.40 -3.54 23.06
N SER A 93 -15.20 -3.88 21.79
CA SER A 93 -15.05 -5.26 21.33
C SER A 93 -13.65 -5.43 20.74
N SER A 94 -13.08 -6.61 20.87
CA SER A 94 -11.85 -6.95 20.16
C SER A 94 -12.08 -6.80 18.67
N GLY A 95 -11.16 -6.19 17.95
CA GLY A 95 -11.19 -6.14 16.49
C GLY A 95 -11.27 -7.55 15.91
N THR A 96 -11.91 -7.70 14.77
CA THR A 96 -12.05 -8.98 14.06
C THR A 96 -11.15 -9.08 12.85
N THR A 97 -10.34 -8.05 12.61
CA THR A 97 -9.38 -7.99 11.50
C THR A 97 -8.08 -7.42 11.99
N ASN A 98 -6.98 -8.03 11.61
CA ASN A 98 -5.63 -7.56 11.94
C ASN A 98 -5.02 -6.80 10.76
N VAL A 99 -4.15 -5.84 11.09
CA VAL A 99 -3.34 -5.09 10.13
C VAL A 99 -1.87 -5.32 10.42
N TYR A 100 -1.13 -5.67 9.39
CA TYR A 100 0.30 -5.92 9.46
C TYR A 100 1.06 -5.01 8.51
N THR A 101 2.19 -4.50 8.96
CA THR A 101 3.22 -3.96 8.10
C THR A 101 4.41 -4.93 8.17
N ASP A 102 4.67 -5.61 7.05
CA ASP A 102 5.53 -6.79 6.98
C ASP A 102 5.08 -7.86 7.99
N GLU A 103 5.90 -8.13 9.02
CA GLU A 103 5.61 -9.12 10.05
C GLU A 103 5.12 -8.51 11.38
N VAL A 104 5.01 -7.17 11.45
CA VAL A 104 4.62 -6.46 12.67
C VAL A 104 3.14 -6.08 12.61
N ASN A 105 2.39 -6.41 13.68
CA ASN A 105 1.00 -5.98 13.81
C ASN A 105 0.94 -4.47 14.05
N MET A 106 0.89 -3.71 12.96
CA MET A 106 0.90 -2.26 12.97
C MET A 106 0.24 -1.74 11.68
N ALA A 107 -0.63 -0.74 11.81
CA ALA A 107 -1.20 -0.06 10.66
C ALA A 107 -0.17 0.87 9.99
N MET A 108 -0.17 0.87 8.68
CA MET A 108 0.61 1.80 7.87
C MET A 108 -0.15 3.10 7.67
N VAL A 109 0.55 4.22 7.75
CA VAL A 109 -0.06 5.56 7.58
C VAL A 109 0.03 6.03 6.14
N ASN A 110 1.09 5.62 5.45
CA ASN A 110 1.39 6.05 4.09
C ASN A 110 1.84 4.84 3.27
N ILE A 111 1.32 4.72 2.05
CA ILE A 111 1.62 3.59 1.15
C ILE A 111 2.75 3.90 0.17
N PHE A 112 3.45 5.01 0.35
CA PHE A 112 4.64 5.32 -0.42
C PHE A 112 5.73 4.25 -0.20
N ASP A 113 6.32 3.77 -1.28
CA ASP A 113 7.37 2.74 -1.28
C ASP A 113 6.91 1.36 -0.77
N VAL A 114 5.63 1.07 -0.85
CA VAL A 114 5.08 -0.26 -0.62
C VAL A 114 5.32 -1.12 -1.87
N GLU A 115 5.70 -2.37 -1.67
CA GLU A 115 5.85 -3.35 -2.75
C GLU A 115 4.49 -3.86 -3.23
N ARG A 116 3.63 -4.22 -2.25
CA ARG A 116 2.26 -4.67 -2.48
C ARG A 116 1.43 -4.62 -1.21
N ILE A 117 0.12 -4.62 -1.39
CA ILE A 117 -0.86 -4.73 -0.31
C ILE A 117 -1.65 -6.01 -0.54
N GLU A 118 -1.73 -6.86 0.49
CA GLU A 118 -2.42 -8.14 0.46
C GLU A 118 -3.62 -8.08 1.41
N LEU A 119 -4.82 -8.41 0.93
CA LEU A 119 -6.00 -8.59 1.75
C LEU A 119 -6.41 -10.06 1.77
N LEU A 120 -6.20 -10.71 2.89
CA LEU A 120 -6.62 -12.08 3.15
C LEU A 120 -8.01 -12.06 3.78
N ARG A 121 -8.99 -12.67 3.14
CA ARG A 121 -10.37 -12.71 3.64
C ARG A 121 -10.69 -14.04 4.30
N GLY A 122 -11.33 -13.94 5.45
CA GLY A 122 -11.75 -15.09 6.26
C GLY A 122 -10.78 -15.37 7.41
N PRO A 123 -11.05 -16.40 8.21
CA PRO A 123 -10.29 -16.69 9.43
C PRO A 123 -8.81 -16.96 9.17
N GLN A 124 -7.95 -16.16 9.78
CA GLN A 124 -6.48 -16.25 9.68
C GLN A 124 -5.82 -16.38 11.07
N GLY A 125 -6.58 -16.85 12.06
CA GLY A 125 -6.15 -16.87 13.45
C GLY A 125 -4.86 -17.66 13.72
N THR A 126 -4.60 -18.71 12.95
CA THR A 126 -3.42 -19.58 13.12
C THR A 126 -2.11 -18.85 12.83
N LEU A 127 -2.11 -17.99 11.79
CA LEU A 127 -0.90 -17.29 11.33
C LEU A 127 -0.83 -15.83 11.80
N TYR A 128 -1.99 -15.21 12.03
CA TYR A 128 -2.12 -13.78 12.27
C TYR A 128 -2.82 -13.42 13.57
N GLY A 129 -2.98 -14.40 14.47
CA GLY A 129 -3.50 -14.19 15.83
C GLY A 129 -5.03 -14.21 15.93
N SER A 130 -5.52 -14.22 17.17
CA SER A 130 -6.92 -14.50 17.53
C SER A 130 -7.94 -13.53 16.93
N ASN A 131 -7.54 -12.30 16.62
CA ASN A 131 -8.45 -11.28 16.11
C ASN A 131 -8.62 -11.31 14.57
N ALA A 132 -7.95 -12.23 13.87
CA ALA A 132 -8.02 -12.35 12.41
C ALA A 132 -9.19 -13.25 11.96
N ILE A 133 -10.40 -13.01 12.45
CA ILE A 133 -11.60 -13.78 12.10
C ILE A 133 -12.19 -13.30 10.76
N GLY A 134 -12.25 -12.00 10.55
CA GLY A 134 -12.76 -11.39 9.33
C GLY A 134 -11.72 -11.38 8.20
N GLY A 135 -10.46 -11.30 8.56
CA GLY A 135 -9.34 -11.26 7.63
C GLY A 135 -8.12 -10.56 8.18
N THR A 136 -7.13 -10.42 7.31
CA THR A 136 -5.87 -9.73 7.59
C THR A 136 -5.50 -8.84 6.42
N LEU A 137 -5.18 -7.59 6.70
CA LEU A 137 -4.61 -6.64 5.75
C LEU A 137 -3.10 -6.58 5.99
N ARG A 138 -2.31 -6.76 4.93
CA ARG A 138 -0.86 -6.74 5.01
C ARG A 138 -0.29 -5.73 4.04
N TYR A 139 0.56 -4.87 4.53
CA TYR A 139 1.42 -3.98 3.75
C TYR A 139 2.81 -4.60 3.68
N ILE A 140 3.26 -4.94 2.49
CA ILE A 140 4.60 -5.47 2.27
C ILE A 140 5.46 -4.33 1.74
N THR A 141 6.51 -3.95 2.49
CA THR A 141 7.39 -2.85 2.11
C THR A 141 8.51 -3.34 1.22
N LYS A 142 9.00 -2.47 0.33
CA LYS A 142 10.20 -2.76 -0.46
C LYS A 142 11.40 -2.96 0.47
N LYS A 143 12.17 -3.99 0.21
CA LYS A 143 13.38 -4.31 0.97
C LYS A 143 14.56 -3.44 0.53
N PRO A 144 15.57 -3.19 1.39
CA PRO A 144 16.84 -2.64 0.95
C PRO A 144 17.46 -3.51 -0.15
N ASP A 145 17.96 -2.88 -1.21
CA ASP A 145 18.52 -3.58 -2.37
C ASP A 145 20.04 -3.30 -2.45
N PRO A 146 20.91 -4.31 -2.29
CA PRO A 146 22.35 -4.13 -2.41
C PRO A 146 22.82 -4.02 -3.85
N SER A 147 21.97 -4.31 -4.86
CA SER A 147 22.38 -4.30 -6.27
C SER A 147 22.61 -2.90 -6.83
N GLY A 148 22.01 -1.86 -6.23
CA GLY A 148 22.15 -0.51 -6.77
C GLY A 148 21.62 0.61 -5.89
N PHE A 149 22.10 1.81 -6.19
CA PHE A 149 21.55 3.04 -5.62
C PHE A 149 20.23 3.38 -6.29
N ASP A 150 19.22 3.72 -5.48
CA ASP A 150 17.93 4.20 -5.95
C ASP A 150 17.43 5.33 -5.06
N ALA A 151 16.74 6.31 -5.64
CA ALA A 151 16.13 7.40 -4.90
C ALA A 151 14.88 7.90 -5.62
N SER A 152 13.84 8.19 -4.85
CA SER A 152 12.60 8.76 -5.39
C SER A 152 12.05 9.85 -4.48
N VAL A 153 11.36 10.80 -5.09
CA VAL A 153 10.63 11.87 -4.41
C VAL A 153 9.27 12.02 -5.06
N GLU A 154 8.24 12.02 -4.23
CA GLU A 154 6.87 12.24 -4.66
C GLU A 154 6.31 13.47 -3.95
N MET A 155 5.64 14.33 -4.70
CA MET A 155 4.95 15.52 -4.17
C MET A 155 3.50 15.51 -4.64
N ILE A 156 2.56 15.52 -3.71
CA ILE A 156 1.14 15.62 -3.99
C ILE A 156 0.62 16.91 -3.39
N ALA A 157 -0.05 17.72 -4.19
CA ALA A 157 -0.73 18.93 -3.73
C ALA A 157 -2.14 19.00 -4.34
N GLY A 158 -3.12 19.34 -3.53
CA GLY A 158 -4.51 19.39 -3.98
C GLY A 158 -5.39 20.27 -3.10
N ASN A 159 -6.59 20.53 -3.59
CA ASN A 159 -7.59 21.28 -2.85
C ASN A 159 -8.74 20.36 -2.45
N LYS A 160 -9.12 20.41 -1.19
CA LYS A 160 -10.27 19.70 -0.64
C LYS A 160 -11.45 20.66 -0.54
N LYS A 161 -12.63 20.23 -0.99
CA LYS A 161 -13.83 21.05 -0.91
C LYS A 161 -14.12 21.43 0.55
N PHE A 162 -14.42 22.68 0.80
CA PHE A 162 -14.64 23.28 2.13
C PHE A 162 -13.40 23.44 3.00
N ALA A 163 -12.23 22.96 2.61
CA ALA A 163 -11.00 23.23 3.34
C ALA A 163 -10.48 24.64 3.08
N SER A 164 -9.88 25.23 4.11
CA SER A 164 -9.25 26.57 4.01
C SER A 164 -7.77 26.52 3.57
N LYS A 165 -7.19 25.33 3.53
CA LYS A 165 -5.80 25.08 3.15
C LYS A 165 -5.73 23.96 2.13
N ALA A 166 -4.63 23.88 1.39
CA ALA A 166 -4.37 22.77 0.45
C ALA A 166 -3.90 21.51 1.18
N VAL A 167 -4.27 20.34 0.65
CA VAL A 167 -3.65 19.05 0.96
C VAL A 167 -2.20 19.09 0.45
N LYS A 168 -1.26 18.56 1.21
CA LYS A 168 0.16 18.50 0.83
C LYS A 168 0.78 17.22 1.34
N ASN A 169 1.35 16.43 0.43
CA ASN A 169 2.16 15.28 0.79
C ASN A 169 3.54 15.43 0.15
N LEU A 170 4.56 15.11 0.92
CA LEU A 170 5.95 15.03 0.45
C LEU A 170 6.52 13.70 0.96
N ASN A 171 6.89 12.87 0.02
CA ASN A 171 7.46 11.55 0.29
C ASN A 171 8.82 11.48 -0.39
N ALA A 172 9.79 10.89 0.30
CA ALA A 172 11.14 10.69 -0.22
C ALA A 172 11.66 9.32 0.20
N MET A 173 12.38 8.67 -0.70
CA MET A 173 13.06 7.40 -0.45
C MET A 173 14.48 7.47 -1.00
N ILE A 174 15.40 6.82 -0.29
CA ILE A 174 16.76 6.57 -0.75
C ILE A 174 17.16 5.15 -0.38
N ASN A 175 17.71 4.41 -1.34
CA ASN A 175 18.32 3.10 -1.17
C ASN A 175 19.82 3.20 -1.42
N ILE A 176 20.62 2.81 -0.46
CA ILE A 176 22.07 2.93 -0.48
C ILE A 176 22.68 1.54 -0.34
N PRO A 177 23.30 0.98 -1.40
CA PRO A 177 24.11 -0.22 -1.27
C PRO A 177 25.38 0.09 -0.44
N LEU A 178 25.60 -0.68 0.60
CA LEU A 178 26.76 -0.52 1.49
C LEU A 178 27.85 -1.57 1.22
N ALA A 179 27.45 -2.76 0.77
CA ALA A 179 28.29 -3.86 0.32
C ALA A 179 27.47 -4.78 -0.60
N ASP A 180 28.10 -5.80 -1.18
CA ASP A 180 27.46 -6.74 -2.13
C ASP A 180 26.21 -7.43 -1.55
N ASN A 181 26.15 -7.55 -0.23
CA ASN A 181 25.07 -8.21 0.51
C ASN A 181 24.42 -7.34 1.59
N LEU A 182 24.76 -6.07 1.65
CA LEU A 182 24.29 -5.12 2.67
C LEU A 182 23.80 -3.84 2.04
N ALA A 183 22.57 -3.43 2.36
CA ALA A 183 22.01 -2.17 1.91
C ALA A 183 21.21 -1.48 3.02
N MET A 184 21.06 -0.19 2.91
CA MET A 184 20.21 0.64 3.76
C MET A 184 19.15 1.34 2.90
N ARG A 185 17.91 1.27 3.34
CA ARG A 185 16.78 1.99 2.72
C ARG A 185 16.15 2.93 3.75
N VAL A 186 16.04 4.21 3.38
CA VAL A 186 15.45 5.24 4.24
C VAL A 186 14.28 5.86 3.52
N ILE A 187 13.16 5.94 4.21
CA ILE A 187 11.89 6.51 3.72
C ILE A 187 11.49 7.61 4.69
N SER A 188 11.15 8.77 4.17
CA SER A 188 10.56 9.88 4.94
C SER A 188 9.30 10.36 4.26
N THR A 189 8.21 10.41 5.01
CA THR A 189 6.90 10.86 4.53
C THR A 189 6.38 11.96 5.42
N SER A 190 5.78 12.98 4.81
CA SER A 190 5.08 14.06 5.49
C SER A 190 3.78 14.33 4.76
N SER A 191 2.66 14.18 5.44
CA SER A 191 1.34 14.47 4.91
C SER A 191 0.61 15.51 5.75
N PHE A 192 -0.11 16.38 5.08
CA PHE A 192 -1.00 17.36 5.70
C PHE A 192 -2.37 17.29 5.01
N ASP A 193 -3.37 16.86 5.76
CA ASP A 193 -4.79 16.92 5.37
C ASP A 193 -5.46 18.08 6.10
N PRO A 194 -5.98 19.08 5.40
CA PRO A 194 -6.65 20.21 6.03
C PRO A 194 -8.04 19.80 6.51
N GLY A 195 -8.39 20.23 7.72
CA GLY A 195 -9.74 20.08 8.24
C GLY A 195 -10.77 20.82 7.38
N ILE A 196 -11.97 20.26 7.32
CA ILE A 196 -13.11 20.80 6.58
C ILE A 196 -14.17 21.44 7.47
N TYR A 197 -14.01 21.35 8.79
CA TYR A 197 -14.97 21.90 9.74
C TYR A 197 -14.58 23.31 10.19
N GLN A 198 -15.57 24.11 10.48
CA GLN A 198 -15.41 25.42 11.06
C GLN A 198 -15.97 25.44 12.48
N ASN A 199 -15.14 25.88 13.45
CA ASN A 199 -15.63 26.20 14.79
C ASN A 199 -16.26 27.58 14.75
N VAL A 200 -17.57 27.65 14.90
CA VAL A 200 -18.34 28.90 14.84
C VAL A 200 -18.07 29.84 15.99
N MET A 201 -17.61 29.31 17.12
CA MET A 201 -17.30 30.12 18.31
C MET A 201 -15.95 30.82 18.23
N THR A 202 -14.93 30.12 17.69
CA THR A 202 -13.57 30.64 17.59
C THR A 202 -13.24 31.20 16.20
N GLY A 203 -14.08 30.94 15.20
CA GLY A 203 -13.83 31.28 13.80
C GLY A 203 -12.76 30.43 13.11
N ASN A 204 -12.22 29.42 13.79
CA ASN A 204 -11.22 28.50 13.19
C ASN A 204 -11.85 27.69 12.06
N LYS A 205 -11.29 27.82 10.83
CA LYS A 205 -11.75 27.16 9.60
C LYS A 205 -10.95 25.90 9.23
N SER A 206 -10.15 25.38 10.14
CA SER A 206 -9.28 24.21 9.91
C SER A 206 -9.42 23.19 11.04
N VAL A 207 -10.63 23.02 11.57
CA VAL A 207 -10.89 22.00 12.59
C VAL A 207 -10.90 20.63 11.91
N GLY A 208 -10.18 19.66 12.51
CA GLY A 208 -9.98 18.34 11.94
C GLY A 208 -8.82 18.29 10.93
N ASP A 209 -7.86 19.23 10.99
CA ASP A 209 -6.63 19.09 10.24
C ASP A 209 -5.73 18.04 10.89
N GLU A 210 -5.10 17.24 10.03
CA GLU A 210 -4.15 16.19 10.41
C GLU A 210 -2.79 16.43 9.78
N LYS A 211 -1.74 16.22 10.57
CA LYS A 211 -0.37 16.19 10.09
C LYS A 211 0.28 14.91 10.54
N ASP A 212 0.68 14.07 9.59
CA ASP A 212 1.43 12.85 9.83
C ASP A 212 2.85 13.00 9.28
N GLU A 213 3.84 12.64 10.09
CA GLU A 213 5.24 12.57 9.70
C GLU A 213 5.79 11.22 10.11
N GLN A 214 6.44 10.53 9.20
CA GLN A 214 7.07 9.25 9.49
C GLN A 214 8.44 9.17 8.81
N THR A 215 9.44 8.68 9.54
CA THR A 215 10.73 8.33 8.99
C THR A 215 11.04 6.89 9.37
N THR A 216 11.40 6.09 8.38
CA THR A 216 11.77 4.68 8.55
C THR A 216 13.12 4.44 7.93
N ALA A 217 14.04 3.84 8.69
CA ALA A 217 15.33 3.38 8.20
C ALA A 217 15.41 1.86 8.37
N THR A 218 15.69 1.16 7.30
CA THR A 218 15.82 -0.31 7.27
C THR A 218 17.23 -0.66 6.80
N LEU A 219 17.96 -1.44 7.59
CA LEU A 219 19.21 -2.06 7.21
C LEU A 219 18.95 -3.53 6.88
N GLY A 220 19.33 -3.97 5.70
CA GLY A 220 19.13 -5.32 5.20
C GLY A 220 20.45 -6.00 4.88
N TYR A 221 20.68 -7.18 5.47
CA TYR A 221 21.76 -8.08 5.10
C TYR A 221 21.17 -9.33 4.44
N MET A 222 21.66 -9.69 3.24
CA MET A 222 21.18 -10.81 2.45
C MET A 222 22.34 -11.61 1.92
N ASP A 223 22.43 -12.89 2.33
CA ASP A 223 23.49 -13.81 1.89
C ASP A 223 22.89 -15.21 1.68
N GLY A 224 22.70 -15.58 0.43
CA GLY A 224 22.01 -16.81 0.06
C GLY A 224 20.61 -16.92 0.68
N PRO A 225 20.32 -17.97 1.47
CA PRO A 225 19.01 -18.12 2.12
C PRO A 225 18.84 -17.25 3.36
N LEU A 226 19.93 -16.62 3.87
CA LEU A 226 19.89 -15.79 5.08
C LEU A 226 19.48 -14.37 4.71
N SER A 227 18.40 -13.89 5.32
CA SER A 227 17.98 -12.50 5.24
C SER A 227 17.73 -11.96 6.64
N VAL A 228 18.45 -10.90 7.01
CA VAL A 228 18.30 -10.22 8.30
C VAL A 228 17.97 -8.77 8.05
N MET A 229 16.90 -8.28 8.66
CA MET A 229 16.48 -6.89 8.54
C MET A 229 16.35 -6.26 9.92
N VAL A 230 16.94 -5.07 10.07
CA VAL A 230 16.79 -4.23 11.24
C VAL A 230 16.11 -2.94 10.81
N ARG A 231 14.95 -2.66 11.41
CA ARG A 231 14.15 -1.47 11.08
C ARG A 231 14.01 -0.58 12.31
N TYR A 232 14.25 0.70 12.10
CA TYR A 232 13.87 1.78 13.00
C TYR A 232 12.80 2.62 12.33
N SER A 233 11.75 2.95 13.06
CA SER A 233 10.68 3.82 12.56
C SER A 233 10.26 4.80 13.65
N GLU A 234 10.21 6.07 13.29
CA GLU A 234 9.68 7.14 14.12
C GLU A 234 8.46 7.74 13.42
N LYS A 235 7.38 7.93 14.18
CA LYS A 235 6.14 8.49 13.70
C LYS A 235 5.64 9.58 14.62
N SER A 236 5.22 10.70 14.05
CA SER A 236 4.55 11.80 14.74
C SER A 236 3.23 12.09 14.05
N ARG A 237 2.14 12.07 14.80
CA ARG A 237 0.83 12.48 14.33
C ARG A 237 0.33 13.64 15.18
N LYS A 238 -0.10 14.70 14.51
CA LYS A 238 -0.77 15.85 15.12
C LYS A 238 -2.14 15.99 14.50
N ASP A 239 -3.14 15.97 15.35
CA ASP A 239 -4.55 16.03 15.02
C ASP A 239 -5.17 17.18 15.81
N ASN A 240 -5.80 18.11 15.11
CA ASN A 240 -6.63 19.16 15.70
C ASN A 240 -8.11 18.78 15.60
N GLY A 241 -8.40 17.53 15.96
CA GLY A 241 -9.73 16.93 15.90
C GLY A 241 -10.74 17.67 16.78
N VAL A 242 -11.99 17.39 16.52
CA VAL A 242 -13.10 17.71 17.43
C VAL A 242 -12.92 16.78 18.63
N GLN A 243 -12.52 17.30 19.78
CA GLN A 243 -12.62 16.55 21.02
C GLN A 243 -14.11 16.28 21.25
N GLU A 244 -14.52 15.03 21.11
CA GLU A 244 -15.81 14.58 21.60
C GLU A 244 -15.79 14.70 23.13
N THR A 245 -16.51 15.67 23.65
CA THR A 245 -16.76 15.86 25.08
C THR A 245 -17.85 14.92 25.57
#